data_3ca8ed28a28996e7d8995da3239c3767
#
_entry.id   3ca8ed28a28996e7d8995da3239c3767
#
_cell.length_a   1.000
_cell.length_b   1.000
_cell.length_c   1.000
_cell.angle_alpha   90.00
_cell.angle_beta   90.00
_cell.angle_gamma   90.00
#
_symmetry.space_group_name_H-M   'P 1'
#
loop_
_entity.id
_entity.type
_entity.pdbx_description
1 polymer ?
#
loop_
_entity_poly.entity_id
_entity_poly.type
_entity_poly.pdbx_seq_one_letter_code
_entity_poly.pdbx_strand_id
1 'polypeptide(L)'
;MLYQGNIRDYLSKQPLLFDGAMGTYLADKYIQFGGESCEKWNLRYPERIKQIHKEYIDAGAVAIKTNTFAANAGDHFTAEEVGKVIAAGTQIAREAIEESAGEQILFGDIGPVLIGDENDAAERYRLPVDCFLEQGVRHFLFETLDNIEGLDEITEYIKQKQPEAFIIVSFAVSPEGLTRSGCYGRSLYQKMMNVSSIDALGFNCISGPKHLLDLMYKLSREQNTKYISIMPNAGYPAVLDNRTYYEAHHYYYAKEMYQIAKQGASIIGGCCGTDPSFISEIAKTLQQSPLPGRKTYSADGSGRSVHSVVENRQTEQSIPVANDGQEVKNYAGKDNLRNTFAAKLACGEKVLVVELDPPVTPEIDFFMEGAAKYQQAGVDAIDIADCPVAKARIDSSILACKVMRELGLTAIPHMTCRDRNINATKALLLGLNVEGVNNVLTVTGDPVPAAERGLVKTMFSYNSAVLANHIRTLNEQIFQNNPFMISGALNVNAVNFDSQIIHAKRKISQGIAVLFTQPVLTERALNNLKRAREELDVKILGGIMPVVSYRNACFMNSEMAGIDVDPRIIEMYQDKDRAQGEELAEQISAQVAQEIAPYVDGFYLITPFKRVELILRIIKQIRGLLDR
;
A
#
# COMPACT_ATOMS: atom_id res chain seq x y z
N MET A 1 35.58 3.50 -8.25
CA MET A 1 36.53 3.72 -7.12
C MET A 1 35.76 4.16 -5.88
N LEU A 2 36.22 3.82 -4.68
CA LEU A 2 35.59 4.30 -3.44
C LEU A 2 35.77 5.82 -3.31
N TYR A 3 34.67 6.53 -3.05
CA TYR A 3 34.66 7.96 -2.80
C TYR A 3 35.45 8.29 -1.53
N GLN A 4 36.43 9.17 -1.63
CA GLN A 4 37.31 9.53 -0.52
C GLN A 4 36.95 10.90 0.11
N GLY A 5 35.98 11.60 -0.47
CA GLY A 5 35.51 12.89 0.03
C GLY A 5 34.56 12.78 1.22
N ASN A 6 34.16 13.93 1.77
CA ASN A 6 33.15 13.99 2.81
C ASN A 6 31.74 13.90 2.19
N ILE A 7 30.92 12.97 2.69
CA ILE A 7 29.53 12.80 2.21
C ILE A 7 28.73 14.10 2.35
N ARG A 8 28.97 14.90 3.37
CA ARG A 8 28.28 16.18 3.58
C ARG A 8 28.59 17.16 2.46
N ASP A 9 29.81 17.13 1.91
CA ASP A 9 30.17 17.95 0.74
C ASP A 9 29.44 17.47 -0.53
N TYR A 10 29.21 16.16 -0.68
CA TYR A 10 28.39 15.61 -1.75
C TYR A 10 26.93 16.08 -1.61
N LEU A 11 26.34 15.88 -0.43
CA LEU A 11 24.96 16.26 -0.12
C LEU A 11 24.69 17.77 -0.21
N SER A 12 25.73 18.59 -0.06
CA SER A 12 25.61 20.04 -0.28
C SER A 12 25.42 20.45 -1.74
N LYS A 13 25.72 19.54 -2.67
CA LYS A 13 25.65 19.80 -4.12
C LYS A 13 24.41 19.15 -4.75
N GLN A 14 24.06 17.94 -4.33
CA GLN A 14 22.96 17.17 -4.92
C GLN A 14 22.48 16.05 -3.98
N PRO A 15 21.28 15.49 -4.20
CA PRO A 15 20.82 14.31 -3.47
C PRO A 15 21.71 13.10 -3.70
N LEU A 16 21.90 12.28 -2.65
CA LEU A 16 22.61 11.00 -2.73
C LEU A 16 21.64 9.90 -3.15
N LEU A 17 21.93 9.26 -4.29
CA LEU A 17 21.14 8.15 -4.82
C LEU A 17 21.73 6.82 -4.36
N PHE A 18 20.97 6.07 -3.57
CA PHE A 18 21.25 4.70 -3.17
C PHE A 18 20.82 3.70 -4.24
N ASP A 19 21.30 2.47 -4.10
CA ASP A 19 20.84 1.29 -4.81
C ASP A 19 19.38 0.92 -4.43
N GLY A 20 18.91 -0.21 -4.96
CA GLY A 20 17.60 -0.77 -4.68
C GLY A 20 17.64 -2.03 -3.82
N ALA A 21 16.66 -2.91 -4.04
CA ALA A 21 16.52 -4.15 -3.30
C ALA A 21 17.59 -5.19 -3.71
N MET A 22 18.14 -5.88 -2.73
CA MET A 22 18.97 -7.08 -2.99
C MET A 22 18.10 -8.34 -3.00
N GLY A 23 17.38 -8.62 -1.92
CA GLY A 23 16.69 -9.90 -1.73
C GLY A 23 15.57 -10.15 -2.76
N THR A 24 14.70 -9.18 -3.02
CA THR A 24 13.63 -9.34 -4.03
C THR A 24 14.20 -9.42 -5.44
N TYR A 25 15.23 -8.65 -5.77
CA TYR A 25 15.87 -8.71 -7.08
C TYR A 25 16.62 -10.04 -7.31
N LEU A 26 17.26 -10.60 -6.27
CA LEU A 26 17.81 -11.96 -6.32
C LEU A 26 16.73 -13.01 -6.60
N ALA A 27 15.59 -12.91 -5.89
CA ALA A 27 14.48 -13.86 -6.05
C ALA A 27 13.90 -13.82 -7.47
N ASP A 28 13.79 -12.65 -8.06
CA ASP A 28 13.28 -12.49 -9.43
C ASP A 28 14.29 -12.96 -10.48
N LYS A 29 15.57 -12.69 -10.26
CA LYS A 29 16.63 -12.99 -11.23
C LYS A 29 17.08 -14.45 -11.19
N TYR A 30 17.06 -15.09 -10.02
CA TYR A 30 17.60 -16.44 -9.82
C TYR A 30 16.57 -17.36 -9.17
N ILE A 31 15.94 -18.24 -9.97
CA ILE A 31 14.92 -19.21 -9.54
C ILE A 31 15.42 -20.10 -8.38
N GLN A 32 16.73 -20.35 -8.32
CA GLN A 32 17.38 -21.20 -7.31
C GLN A 32 17.48 -20.54 -5.93
N PHE A 33 17.09 -19.27 -5.79
CA PHE A 33 17.19 -18.54 -4.51
C PHE A 33 16.36 -19.20 -3.39
N GLY A 34 15.20 -19.82 -3.71
CA GLY A 34 14.49 -20.76 -2.82
C GLY A 34 14.01 -20.21 -1.47
N GLY A 35 14.04 -18.88 -1.25
CA GLY A 35 13.65 -18.26 0.03
C GLY A 35 14.73 -18.33 1.13
N GLU A 36 15.97 -18.67 0.81
CA GLU A 36 17.11 -18.58 1.72
C GLU A 36 17.47 -17.11 2.00
N SER A 37 18.14 -16.84 3.15
CA SER A 37 18.67 -15.50 3.43
C SER A 37 19.67 -15.08 2.34
N CYS A 38 19.49 -13.87 1.76
CA CYS A 38 20.33 -13.39 0.67
C CYS A 38 21.79 -13.17 1.11
N GLU A 39 22.04 -12.93 2.39
CA GLU A 39 23.35 -12.74 2.97
C GLU A 39 24.22 -14.00 2.89
N LYS A 40 23.60 -15.20 2.94
CA LYS A 40 24.32 -16.48 2.75
C LYS A 40 24.91 -16.62 1.36
N TRP A 41 24.37 -15.90 0.38
CA TRP A 41 24.89 -15.89 -0.97
C TRP A 41 26.21 -15.13 -1.11
N ASN A 42 26.57 -14.27 -0.15
CA ASN A 42 27.90 -13.68 -0.09
C ASN A 42 29.00 -14.77 -0.02
N LEU A 43 28.69 -15.89 0.64
CA LEU A 43 29.62 -17.01 0.77
C LEU A 43 29.47 -18.06 -0.33
N ARG A 44 28.26 -18.29 -0.81
CA ARG A 44 27.95 -19.36 -1.77
C ARG A 44 28.07 -18.93 -3.23
N TYR A 45 27.65 -17.71 -3.53
CA TYR A 45 27.55 -17.18 -4.91
C TYR A 45 28.05 -15.73 -5.01
N PRO A 46 29.30 -15.43 -4.56
CA PRO A 46 29.80 -14.05 -4.48
C PRO A 46 29.73 -13.31 -5.82
N GLU A 47 30.01 -13.99 -6.95
CA GLU A 47 29.96 -13.37 -8.27
C GLU A 47 28.54 -12.89 -8.67
N ARG A 48 27.48 -13.56 -8.18
CA ARG A 48 26.10 -13.13 -8.45
C ARG A 48 25.75 -11.88 -7.66
N ILE A 49 26.17 -11.79 -6.40
CA ILE A 49 25.99 -10.59 -5.58
C ILE A 49 26.79 -9.43 -6.17
N LYS A 50 28.06 -9.67 -6.56
CA LYS A 50 28.90 -8.67 -7.24
C LYS A 50 28.25 -8.14 -8.51
N GLN A 51 27.68 -9.02 -9.32
CA GLN A 51 26.98 -8.64 -10.55
C GLN A 51 25.78 -7.72 -10.26
N ILE A 52 25.01 -7.98 -9.21
CA ILE A 52 23.86 -7.12 -8.83
C ILE A 52 24.36 -5.74 -8.39
N HIS A 53 25.40 -5.66 -7.58
CA HIS A 53 25.99 -4.36 -7.20
C HIS A 53 26.44 -3.57 -8.43
N LYS A 54 27.09 -4.22 -9.41
CA LYS A 54 27.50 -3.59 -10.66
C LYS A 54 26.30 -3.07 -11.47
N GLU A 55 25.22 -3.84 -11.57
CA GLU A 55 24.01 -3.43 -12.26
C GLU A 55 23.37 -2.19 -11.61
N TYR A 56 23.38 -2.08 -10.29
CA TYR A 56 22.92 -0.86 -9.60
C TYR A 56 23.87 0.33 -9.82
N ILE A 57 25.18 0.11 -9.84
CA ILE A 57 26.17 1.15 -10.15
C ILE A 57 25.97 1.64 -11.57
N ASP A 58 25.83 0.74 -12.55
CA ASP A 58 25.58 1.06 -13.95
C ASP A 58 24.24 1.77 -14.15
N ALA A 59 23.25 1.50 -13.30
CA ALA A 59 21.97 2.22 -13.26
C ALA A 59 22.08 3.64 -12.67
N GLY A 60 23.23 4.02 -12.11
CA GLY A 60 23.50 5.35 -11.57
C GLY A 60 23.45 5.47 -10.06
N ALA A 61 23.42 4.36 -9.32
CA ALA A 61 23.57 4.40 -7.86
C ALA A 61 24.94 4.94 -7.48
N VAL A 62 24.97 5.89 -6.56
CA VAL A 62 26.21 6.48 -6.00
C VAL A 62 26.53 5.88 -4.62
N ALA A 63 25.51 5.55 -3.83
CA ALA A 63 25.66 4.84 -2.57
C ALA A 63 25.26 3.37 -2.73
N ILE A 64 26.11 2.47 -2.28
CA ILE A 64 25.93 1.02 -2.35
C ILE A 64 25.88 0.46 -0.93
N LYS A 65 24.84 -0.30 -0.63
CA LYS A 65 24.68 -1.08 0.60
C LYS A 65 25.41 -2.41 0.47
N THR A 66 26.06 -2.86 1.54
CA THR A 66 26.51 -4.25 1.61
C THR A 66 25.30 -5.19 1.67
N ASN A 67 25.43 -6.40 1.14
CA ASN A 67 24.36 -7.42 1.25
C ASN A 67 24.43 -8.08 2.64
N THR A 68 24.04 -7.35 3.70
CA THR A 68 24.25 -7.76 5.10
C THR A 68 23.10 -7.40 6.04
N PHE A 69 21.96 -6.99 5.51
CA PHE A 69 20.79 -6.55 6.28
C PHE A 69 20.43 -7.47 7.44
N ALA A 70 20.31 -8.79 7.20
CA ALA A 70 19.98 -9.78 8.23
C ALA A 70 21.22 -10.46 8.84
N ALA A 71 22.44 -9.95 8.60
CA ALA A 71 23.66 -10.49 9.17
C ALA A 71 23.87 -10.01 10.62
N ASN A 72 22.92 -10.35 11.49
CA ASN A 72 23.02 -10.13 12.94
C ASN A 72 22.88 -11.48 13.67
N ALA A 73 23.36 -11.57 14.89
CA ALA A 73 23.22 -12.79 15.69
C ALA A 73 21.76 -13.00 16.09
N GLY A 74 21.21 -14.16 15.74
CA GLY A 74 19.82 -14.51 16.01
C GLY A 74 19.44 -15.82 15.36
N ASP A 75 18.22 -15.95 14.86
CA ASP A 75 17.68 -17.20 14.31
C ASP A 75 18.38 -17.70 13.04
N HIS A 76 19.13 -16.84 12.33
CA HIS A 76 19.71 -17.14 11.01
C HIS A 76 21.23 -17.34 11.00
N PHE A 77 21.95 -16.75 11.96
CA PHE A 77 23.42 -16.75 11.99
C PHE A 77 23.96 -16.90 13.41
N THR A 78 25.01 -17.71 13.56
CA THR A 78 25.85 -17.71 14.76
C THR A 78 26.77 -16.47 14.76
N ALA A 79 27.33 -16.11 15.91
CA ALA A 79 28.27 -14.98 16.02
C ALA A 79 29.48 -15.11 15.06
N GLU A 80 29.99 -16.33 14.86
CA GLU A 80 31.08 -16.59 13.92
C GLU A 80 30.66 -16.40 12.46
N GLU A 81 29.44 -16.82 12.12
CA GLU A 81 28.88 -16.67 10.76
C GLU A 81 28.65 -15.21 10.42
N VAL A 82 28.20 -14.38 11.38
CA VAL A 82 28.03 -12.93 11.21
C VAL A 82 29.30 -12.29 10.68
N GLY A 83 30.45 -12.54 11.33
CA GLY A 83 31.75 -12.01 10.90
C GLY A 83 32.10 -12.40 9.48
N LYS A 84 31.91 -13.70 9.13
CA LYS A 84 32.22 -14.22 7.78
C LYS A 84 31.35 -13.58 6.71
N VAL A 85 30.03 -13.46 6.97
CA VAL A 85 29.06 -12.92 6.03
C VAL A 85 29.29 -11.42 5.81
N ILE A 86 29.57 -10.65 6.86
CA ILE A 86 29.87 -9.23 6.77
C ILE A 86 31.18 -8.98 6.02
N ALA A 87 32.23 -9.73 6.34
CA ALA A 87 33.49 -9.60 5.63
C ALA A 87 33.37 -9.90 4.14
N ALA A 88 32.67 -11.00 3.79
CA ALA A 88 32.42 -11.36 2.40
C ALA A 88 31.56 -10.31 1.68
N GLY A 89 30.43 -9.89 2.27
CA GLY A 89 29.55 -8.88 1.67
C GLY A 89 30.24 -7.53 1.45
N THR A 90 31.06 -7.10 2.42
CA THR A 90 31.86 -5.89 2.31
C THR A 90 32.90 -5.99 1.18
N GLN A 91 33.59 -7.11 1.09
CA GLN A 91 34.60 -7.35 0.05
C GLN A 91 33.97 -7.36 -1.35
N ILE A 92 32.87 -8.08 -1.52
CA ILE A 92 32.13 -8.17 -2.78
C ILE A 92 31.68 -6.79 -3.26
N ALA A 93 31.10 -5.97 -2.36
CA ALA A 93 30.66 -4.62 -2.70
C ALA A 93 31.85 -3.72 -3.09
N ARG A 94 33.00 -3.84 -2.43
CA ARG A 94 34.23 -3.12 -2.81
C ARG A 94 34.73 -3.51 -4.19
N GLU A 95 34.81 -4.80 -4.46
CA GLU A 95 35.22 -5.30 -5.79
C GLU A 95 34.30 -4.77 -6.88
N ALA A 96 32.97 -4.80 -6.67
CA ALA A 96 32.01 -4.24 -7.60
C ALA A 96 32.26 -2.74 -7.86
N ILE A 97 32.57 -1.97 -6.82
CA ILE A 97 32.88 -0.54 -6.90
C ILE A 97 34.22 -0.32 -7.65
N GLU A 98 35.23 -1.11 -7.37
CA GLU A 98 36.57 -0.99 -8.01
C GLU A 98 36.52 -1.34 -9.50
N GLU A 99 35.72 -2.34 -9.87
CA GLU A 99 35.54 -2.77 -11.26
C GLU A 99 34.61 -1.85 -12.06
N SER A 100 33.87 -0.95 -11.40
CA SER A 100 32.90 -0.05 -12.04
C SER A 100 33.48 1.33 -12.31
N ALA A 101 32.86 2.06 -13.23
CA ALA A 101 33.20 3.45 -13.52
C ALA A 101 32.63 4.41 -12.46
N GLY A 102 33.35 5.51 -12.17
CA GLY A 102 32.91 6.53 -11.25
C GLY A 102 33.33 6.30 -9.79
N GLU A 103 32.85 7.16 -8.92
CA GLU A 103 33.10 7.11 -7.47
C GLU A 103 31.82 6.73 -6.75
N GLN A 104 31.86 5.68 -5.92
CA GLN A 104 30.74 5.21 -5.12
C GLN A 104 31.05 5.26 -3.63
N ILE A 105 30.02 5.41 -2.82
CA ILE A 105 30.09 5.44 -1.35
C ILE A 105 29.55 4.10 -0.83
N LEU A 106 30.35 3.42 -0.01
CA LEU A 106 29.97 2.14 0.58
C LEU A 106 29.37 2.34 1.97
N PHE A 107 28.19 1.74 2.19
CA PHE A 107 27.50 1.69 3.48
C PHE A 107 27.43 0.27 4.01
N GLY A 108 27.81 0.08 5.28
CA GLY A 108 27.48 -1.13 6.03
C GLY A 108 25.98 -1.14 6.35
N ASP A 109 25.29 -2.15 5.87
CA ASP A 109 23.85 -2.30 5.99
C ASP A 109 23.48 -3.19 7.17
N ILE A 110 22.70 -2.65 8.12
CA ILE A 110 22.34 -3.27 9.39
C ILE A 110 20.83 -3.21 9.57
N GLY A 111 20.18 -4.37 9.59
CA GLY A 111 18.75 -4.49 9.91
C GLY A 111 18.45 -4.53 11.40
N PRO A 112 17.18 -4.67 11.79
CA PRO A 112 16.75 -4.76 13.19
C PRO A 112 17.37 -5.96 13.90
N VAL A 113 17.78 -5.78 15.15
CA VAL A 113 18.19 -6.91 16.01
C VAL A 113 16.99 -7.40 16.82
N LEU A 114 16.90 -8.70 17.04
CA LEU A 114 15.88 -9.28 17.90
C LEU A 114 16.19 -8.94 19.36
N ILE A 115 15.24 -8.27 20.03
CA ILE A 115 15.35 -7.91 21.44
C ILE A 115 14.78 -9.07 22.25
N GLY A 116 15.62 -9.67 23.09
CA GLY A 116 15.18 -10.67 24.08
C GLY A 116 14.73 -10.02 25.39
N ASP A 117 14.37 -10.85 26.38
CA ASP A 117 13.92 -10.38 27.71
C ASP A 117 15.02 -9.64 28.51
N GLU A 118 16.27 -9.76 28.14
CA GLU A 118 17.40 -9.01 28.68
C GLU A 118 17.68 -7.81 27.76
N ASN A 119 17.36 -6.61 28.22
CA ASN A 119 17.43 -5.31 27.56
C ASN A 119 18.84 -4.91 27.12
N ASP A 120 19.41 -5.55 26.10
CA ASP A 120 20.70 -5.15 25.56
C ASP A 120 20.71 -5.08 24.02
N ALA A 121 19.87 -4.22 23.48
CA ALA A 121 19.83 -3.97 22.03
C ALA A 121 21.16 -3.39 21.51
N ALA A 122 21.81 -2.50 22.28
CA ALA A 122 23.08 -1.90 21.91
C ALA A 122 24.20 -2.96 21.80
N GLU A 123 24.26 -3.92 22.72
CA GLU A 123 25.25 -5.00 22.70
C GLU A 123 25.05 -5.92 21.48
N ARG A 124 23.81 -6.17 21.10
CA ARG A 124 23.48 -6.96 19.89
C ARG A 124 23.88 -6.26 18.60
N TYR A 125 23.76 -4.93 18.52
CA TYR A 125 24.27 -4.15 17.41
C TYR A 125 25.80 -4.08 17.39
N ARG A 126 26.47 -4.26 18.53
CA ARG A 126 27.93 -4.15 18.63
C ARG A 126 28.65 -5.14 17.75
N LEU A 127 28.22 -6.41 17.75
CA LEU A 127 28.85 -7.46 16.95
C LEU A 127 28.93 -7.11 15.45
N PRO A 128 27.82 -6.83 14.74
CA PRO A 128 27.89 -6.46 13.33
C PRO A 128 28.67 -5.15 13.12
N VAL A 129 28.54 -4.17 14.01
CA VAL A 129 29.28 -2.90 13.92
C VAL A 129 30.79 -3.12 14.02
N ASP A 130 31.26 -3.92 15.00
CA ASP A 130 32.69 -4.23 15.15
C ASP A 130 33.24 -4.97 13.92
N CYS A 131 32.49 -5.93 13.37
CA CYS A 131 32.86 -6.59 12.13
C CYS A 131 33.02 -5.60 10.96
N PHE A 132 32.14 -4.61 10.82
CA PHE A 132 32.27 -3.58 9.80
C PHE A 132 33.48 -2.66 10.04
N LEU A 133 33.70 -2.25 11.28
CA LEU A 133 34.85 -1.42 11.65
C LEU A 133 36.16 -2.14 11.34
N GLU A 134 36.26 -3.43 11.63
CA GLU A 134 37.41 -4.29 11.27
C GLU A 134 37.65 -4.37 9.77
N GLN A 135 36.56 -4.37 8.98
CA GLN A 135 36.63 -4.30 7.53
C GLN A 135 36.90 -2.87 7.00
N GLY A 136 37.05 -1.87 7.88
CA GLY A 136 37.33 -0.48 7.50
C GLY A 136 36.12 0.19 6.77
N VAL A 137 34.90 -0.24 7.05
CA VAL A 137 33.69 0.45 6.59
C VAL A 137 33.56 1.76 7.35
N ARG A 138 33.24 2.86 6.62
CA ARG A 138 33.21 4.22 7.18
C ARG A 138 31.80 4.75 7.43
N HIS A 139 30.80 4.19 6.76
CA HIS A 139 29.44 4.72 6.77
C HIS A 139 28.48 3.60 7.05
N PHE A 140 27.41 3.90 7.81
CA PHE A 140 26.50 2.90 8.34
C PHE A 140 25.07 3.28 8.04
N LEU A 141 24.27 2.30 7.63
CA LEU A 141 22.83 2.41 7.47
C LEU A 141 22.15 1.40 8.42
N PHE A 142 21.43 1.91 9.39
CA PHE A 142 20.48 1.13 10.18
C PHE A 142 19.12 1.28 9.53
N GLU A 143 18.61 0.22 8.89
CA GLU A 143 17.39 0.33 8.12
C GLU A 143 16.26 -0.62 8.57
N THR A 144 15.02 -0.28 8.16
CA THR A 144 13.82 -1.09 8.42
C THR A 144 13.52 -1.27 9.91
N LEU A 145 13.91 -0.29 10.73
CA LEU A 145 13.77 -0.34 12.17
C LEU A 145 12.31 -0.08 12.58
N ASP A 146 11.89 -0.70 13.67
CA ASP A 146 10.54 -0.53 14.24
C ASP A 146 10.54 0.12 15.64
N ASN A 147 11.71 0.30 16.25
CA ASN A 147 11.93 0.95 17.55
C ASN A 147 13.27 1.70 17.57
N ILE A 148 13.65 2.28 18.70
CA ILE A 148 14.87 3.09 18.87
C ILE A 148 15.85 2.51 19.89
N GLU A 149 15.60 1.32 20.40
CA GLU A 149 16.36 0.74 21.49
C GLU A 149 17.82 0.48 21.09
N GLY A 150 18.75 0.97 21.91
CA GLY A 150 20.20 0.84 21.73
C GLY A 150 20.79 1.69 20.60
N LEU A 151 20.00 2.47 19.86
CA LEU A 151 20.49 3.23 18.69
C LEU A 151 21.37 4.42 19.08
N ASP A 152 21.05 5.11 20.16
CA ASP A 152 21.85 6.21 20.68
C ASP A 152 23.23 5.71 21.13
N GLU A 153 23.28 4.65 21.92
CA GLU A 153 24.52 4.05 22.42
C GLU A 153 25.41 3.51 21.28
N ILE A 154 24.82 2.74 20.35
CA ILE A 154 25.62 2.13 19.27
C ILE A 154 26.11 3.18 18.26
N THR A 155 25.31 4.21 17.95
CA THR A 155 25.75 5.26 17.03
C THR A 155 26.82 6.16 17.66
N GLU A 156 26.74 6.40 18.97
CA GLU A 156 27.79 7.08 19.73
C GLU A 156 29.08 6.26 19.77
N TYR A 157 28.98 4.95 20.00
CA TYR A 157 30.11 4.03 19.93
C TYR A 157 30.82 4.08 18.58
N ILE A 158 30.07 4.07 17.47
CA ILE A 158 30.65 4.21 16.12
C ILE A 158 31.41 5.54 16.00
N LYS A 159 30.83 6.65 16.47
CA LYS A 159 31.48 7.97 16.42
C LYS A 159 32.73 8.06 17.28
N GLN A 160 32.77 7.37 18.41
CA GLN A 160 33.98 7.28 19.24
C GLN A 160 35.13 6.53 18.52
N LYS A 161 34.82 5.45 17.80
CA LYS A 161 35.79 4.69 17.01
C LYS A 161 36.17 5.38 15.70
N GLN A 162 35.20 6.04 15.08
CA GLN A 162 35.34 6.66 13.76
C GLN A 162 34.56 7.98 13.69
N PRO A 163 35.17 9.11 14.14
CA PRO A 163 34.48 10.40 14.24
C PRO A 163 33.87 10.90 12.92
N GLU A 164 34.50 10.57 11.78
CA GLU A 164 34.05 10.97 10.45
C GLU A 164 32.97 10.05 9.85
N ALA A 165 32.53 9.02 10.57
CA ALA A 165 31.48 8.12 10.10
C ALA A 165 30.21 8.93 9.74
N PHE A 166 29.52 8.53 8.67
CA PHE A 166 28.20 9.03 8.34
C PHE A 166 27.16 7.94 8.68
N ILE A 167 26.23 8.27 9.56
CA ILE A 167 25.28 7.31 10.12
C ILE A 167 23.85 7.69 9.74
N ILE A 168 23.17 6.77 9.08
CA ILE A 168 21.76 6.88 8.70
C ILE A 168 20.95 5.93 9.58
N VAL A 169 19.84 6.43 10.15
CA VAL A 169 18.84 5.63 10.88
C VAL A 169 17.50 5.76 10.17
N SER A 170 16.91 4.64 9.78
CA SER A 170 15.72 4.59 8.94
C SER A 170 14.66 3.63 9.50
N PHE A 171 13.44 4.13 9.66
CA PHE A 171 12.33 3.39 10.22
C PHE A 171 11.42 2.83 9.12
N ALA A 172 10.89 1.63 9.34
CA ALA A 172 9.90 1.05 8.47
C ALA A 172 8.49 1.38 9.01
N VAL A 173 7.68 2.04 8.18
CA VAL A 173 6.35 2.48 8.57
C VAL A 173 5.29 2.07 7.55
N SER A 174 4.10 1.74 8.07
CA SER A 174 2.90 1.55 7.26
C SER A 174 2.46 2.88 6.62
N PRO A 175 1.54 2.87 5.65
CA PRO A 175 0.95 4.08 5.09
C PRO A 175 0.33 5.04 6.13
N GLU A 176 -0.10 4.51 7.27
CA GLU A 176 -0.61 5.27 8.41
C GLU A 176 0.49 5.92 9.25
N GLY A 177 1.75 5.55 9.01
CA GLY A 177 2.91 6.03 9.74
C GLY A 177 3.24 5.24 11.01
N LEU A 178 2.71 4.01 11.17
CA LEU A 178 2.98 3.13 12.29
C LEU A 178 4.10 2.14 11.94
N THR A 179 5.01 1.90 12.88
CA THR A 179 6.00 0.83 12.79
C THR A 179 5.37 -0.53 13.13
N ARG A 180 6.12 -1.60 12.91
CA ARG A 180 5.68 -2.97 13.26
C ARG A 180 5.39 -3.14 14.76
N SER A 181 6.12 -2.43 15.62
CA SER A 181 5.88 -2.40 17.08
C SER A 181 4.72 -1.48 17.51
N GLY A 182 4.01 -0.85 16.55
CA GLY A 182 2.86 0.02 16.81
C GLY A 182 3.21 1.44 17.22
N CYS A 183 4.48 1.82 17.16
CA CYS A 183 4.90 3.18 17.43
C CYS A 183 4.66 4.08 16.21
N TYR A 184 4.28 5.34 16.45
CA TYR A 184 4.28 6.30 15.36
C TYR A 184 5.71 6.61 14.91
N GLY A 185 6.03 6.32 13.65
CA GLY A 185 7.36 6.57 13.07
C GLY A 185 7.81 8.03 13.21
N ARG A 186 6.87 8.98 13.10
CA ARG A 186 7.12 10.39 13.36
C ARG A 186 7.62 10.64 14.78
N SER A 187 7.06 9.97 15.78
CA SER A 187 7.49 10.09 17.19
C SER A 187 8.90 9.53 17.39
N LEU A 188 9.23 8.39 16.74
CA LEU A 188 10.58 7.83 16.77
C LEU A 188 11.57 8.77 16.09
N TYR A 189 11.23 9.29 14.91
CA TYR A 189 12.01 10.27 14.18
C TYR A 189 12.31 11.50 15.03
N GLN A 190 11.31 12.08 15.71
CA GLN A 190 11.46 13.23 16.60
C GLN A 190 12.39 12.95 17.79
N LYS A 191 12.28 11.77 18.41
CA LYS A 191 13.18 11.37 19.51
C LYS A 191 14.64 11.28 19.04
N MET A 192 14.88 10.72 17.86
CA MET A 192 16.23 10.55 17.30
C MET A 192 16.82 11.85 16.74
N MET A 193 16.02 12.89 16.52
CA MET A 193 16.51 14.20 16.09
C MET A 193 17.56 14.81 17.03
N ASN A 194 17.46 14.52 18.31
CA ASN A 194 18.35 15.07 19.34
C ASN A 194 19.63 14.22 19.55
N VAL A 195 19.76 13.07 18.91
CA VAL A 195 20.95 12.19 19.03
C VAL A 195 22.04 12.71 18.09
N SER A 196 23.07 13.35 18.64
CA SER A 196 24.13 14.04 17.86
C SER A 196 24.96 13.12 16.97
N SER A 197 25.10 11.86 17.34
CA SER A 197 25.85 10.83 16.59
C SER A 197 25.21 10.40 15.28
N ILE A 198 23.91 10.69 15.07
CA ILE A 198 23.17 10.36 13.86
C ILE A 198 23.24 11.53 12.87
N ASP A 199 23.62 11.28 11.62
CA ASP A 199 23.74 12.31 10.57
C ASP A 199 22.46 12.44 9.75
N ALA A 200 21.77 11.34 9.47
CA ALA A 200 20.54 11.33 8.70
C ALA A 200 19.46 10.46 9.36
N LEU A 201 18.21 10.90 9.25
CA LEU A 201 17.04 10.16 9.70
C LEU A 201 16.06 9.95 8.54
N GLY A 202 15.33 8.85 8.57
CA GLY A 202 14.42 8.59 7.47
C GLY A 202 13.46 7.44 7.63
N PHE A 203 12.91 7.07 6.47
CA PHE A 203 11.96 5.97 6.34
C PHE A 203 12.28 5.12 5.13
N ASN A 204 12.17 3.82 5.28
CA ASN A 204 12.33 2.88 4.17
C ASN A 204 11.40 1.69 4.31
N CYS A 205 11.26 0.94 3.23
CA CYS A 205 10.48 -0.30 3.17
C CYS A 205 8.98 -0.12 3.53
N ILE A 206 8.21 -1.20 3.52
CA ILE A 206 6.78 -1.33 3.84
C ILE A 206 5.88 -0.45 2.97
N SER A 207 6.10 0.87 2.93
CA SER A 207 5.27 1.83 2.19
C SER A 207 5.85 2.15 0.81
N GLY A 208 4.96 2.37 -0.16
CA GLY A 208 5.30 2.88 -1.49
C GLY A 208 5.62 4.39 -1.50
N PRO A 209 6.10 4.92 -2.64
CA PRO A 209 6.65 6.28 -2.72
C PRO A 209 5.61 7.37 -2.40
N LYS A 210 4.34 7.16 -2.78
CA LYS A 210 3.27 8.12 -2.50
C LYS A 210 3.04 8.33 -1.00
N HIS A 211 2.98 7.24 -0.24
CA HIS A 211 2.73 7.32 1.19
C HIS A 211 3.91 7.94 1.95
N LEU A 212 5.15 7.64 1.54
CA LEU A 212 6.32 8.29 2.13
C LEU A 212 6.42 9.78 1.72
N LEU A 213 5.96 10.17 0.52
CA LEU A 213 5.83 11.57 0.16
C LEU A 213 4.81 12.29 1.05
N ASP A 214 3.66 11.69 1.31
CA ASP A 214 2.64 12.26 2.21
C ASP A 214 3.16 12.40 3.65
N LEU A 215 3.98 11.45 4.11
CA LEU A 215 4.68 11.54 5.39
C LEU A 215 5.69 12.70 5.38
N MET A 216 6.45 12.87 4.29
CA MET A 216 7.39 13.99 4.13
C MET A 216 6.71 15.35 4.25
N TYR A 217 5.51 15.55 3.69
CA TYR A 217 4.76 16.79 3.87
C TYR A 217 4.43 17.09 5.33
N LYS A 218 4.28 16.06 6.15
CA LYS A 218 4.04 16.20 7.60
C LYS A 218 5.34 16.53 8.35
N LEU A 219 6.49 16.00 7.91
CA LEU A 219 7.80 16.25 8.52
C LEU A 219 8.37 17.61 8.15
N SER A 220 8.14 18.12 6.94
CA SER A 220 8.69 19.38 6.45
C SER A 220 8.23 20.63 7.23
N ARG A 221 7.21 20.50 8.08
CA ARG A 221 6.73 21.55 8.98
C ARG A 221 7.54 21.67 10.27
N GLU A 222 8.48 20.77 10.50
CA GLU A 222 9.31 20.74 11.69
C GLU A 222 10.71 21.32 11.39
N GLN A 223 11.35 21.93 12.39
CA GLN A 223 12.74 22.35 12.26
C GLN A 223 13.62 21.09 12.21
N ASN A 224 14.09 20.77 11.03
CA ASN A 224 14.85 19.56 10.79
C ASN A 224 16.34 19.88 10.66
N THR A 225 17.14 19.44 11.63
CA THR A 225 18.59 19.67 11.71
C THR A 225 19.42 18.57 11.05
N LYS A 226 18.81 17.44 10.67
CA LYS A 226 19.48 16.27 10.06
C LYS A 226 19.14 16.13 8.58
N TYR A 227 19.96 15.38 7.84
CA TYR A 227 19.60 14.95 6.50
C TYR A 227 18.40 13.99 6.54
N ILE A 228 17.58 14.00 5.49
CA ILE A 228 16.40 13.12 5.40
C ILE A 228 16.68 12.04 4.37
N SER A 229 16.47 10.77 4.76
CA SER A 229 16.61 9.59 3.93
C SER A 229 15.25 8.94 3.66
N ILE A 230 14.91 8.73 2.38
CA ILE A 230 13.64 8.09 1.98
C ILE A 230 13.91 7.03 0.89
N MET A 231 13.63 5.77 1.21
CA MET A 231 13.83 4.62 0.32
C MET A 231 12.59 3.69 0.35
N PRO A 232 11.54 4.02 -0.43
CA PRO A 232 10.28 3.26 -0.42
C PRO A 232 10.39 1.90 -1.14
N ASN A 233 9.41 1.06 -0.93
CA ASN A 233 9.16 -0.10 -1.79
C ASN A 233 8.69 0.35 -3.18
N ALA A 234 8.88 -0.49 -4.18
CA ALA A 234 8.35 -0.26 -5.53
C ALA A 234 6.82 -0.09 -5.53
N GLY A 235 6.16 -0.72 -4.59
CA GLY A 235 4.71 -0.70 -4.36
C GLY A 235 4.36 -1.65 -3.23
N TYR A 236 3.17 -2.25 -3.29
CA TYR A 236 2.77 -3.27 -2.32
C TYR A 236 2.94 -4.67 -2.90
N PRO A 237 3.42 -5.64 -2.08
CA PRO A 237 3.63 -6.99 -2.56
C PRO A 237 2.30 -7.68 -2.89
N ALA A 238 2.18 -8.25 -4.08
CA ALA A 238 1.20 -9.26 -4.43
C ALA A 238 1.83 -10.65 -4.27
N VAL A 239 1.06 -11.63 -3.79
CA VAL A 239 1.54 -13.02 -3.66
C VAL A 239 0.83 -13.89 -4.69
N LEU A 240 1.60 -14.49 -5.60
CA LEU A 240 1.11 -15.45 -6.57
C LEU A 240 2.00 -16.70 -6.49
N ASP A 241 1.40 -17.90 -6.39
CA ASP A 241 2.12 -19.19 -6.32
C ASP A 241 3.25 -19.23 -5.27
N ASN A 242 3.00 -18.71 -4.06
CA ASN A 242 3.99 -18.56 -2.98
C ASN A 242 5.20 -17.66 -3.32
N ARG A 243 5.10 -16.85 -4.37
CA ARG A 243 6.11 -15.83 -4.70
C ARG A 243 5.54 -14.44 -4.48
N THR A 244 6.37 -13.57 -3.99
CA THR A 244 6.05 -12.15 -3.81
C THR A 244 6.45 -11.39 -5.07
N TYR A 245 5.48 -10.70 -5.68
CA TYR A 245 5.70 -9.83 -6.84
C TYR A 245 5.42 -8.39 -6.45
N TYR A 246 6.12 -7.47 -7.11
CA TYR A 246 5.85 -6.04 -7.04
C TYR A 246 5.47 -5.56 -8.44
N GLU A 247 4.18 -5.22 -8.64
CA GLU A 247 3.72 -4.60 -9.87
C GLU A 247 3.92 -3.09 -9.75
N ALA A 248 5.04 -2.59 -10.25
CA ALA A 248 5.37 -1.19 -10.10
C ALA A 248 5.87 -0.58 -11.41
N HIS A 249 5.45 0.67 -11.63
CA HIS A 249 5.83 1.41 -12.83
C HIS A 249 7.01 2.34 -12.51
N HIS A 250 8.21 2.07 -13.06
CA HIS A 250 9.44 2.79 -12.73
C HIS A 250 9.37 4.30 -13.03
N TYR A 251 8.64 4.76 -14.07
CA TYR A 251 8.42 6.19 -14.31
C TYR A 251 7.60 6.87 -13.21
N TYR A 252 6.53 6.22 -12.76
CA TYR A 252 5.74 6.73 -11.63
C TYR A 252 6.60 6.83 -10.38
N TYR A 253 7.36 5.77 -10.10
CA TYR A 253 8.25 5.71 -8.95
C TYR A 253 9.28 6.86 -8.99
N ALA A 254 9.98 7.04 -10.11
CA ALA A 254 10.99 8.09 -10.28
C ALA A 254 10.39 9.50 -10.13
N LYS A 255 9.17 9.72 -10.64
CA LYS A 255 8.44 10.97 -10.49
C LYS A 255 8.12 11.29 -9.02
N GLU A 256 7.63 10.31 -8.26
CA GLU A 256 7.35 10.48 -6.83
C GLU A 256 8.65 10.66 -6.04
N MET A 257 9.72 9.93 -6.37
CA MET A 257 11.05 10.09 -5.76
C MET A 257 11.64 11.48 -6.02
N TYR A 258 11.42 12.03 -7.21
CA TYR A 258 11.78 13.41 -7.51
C TYR A 258 11.00 14.41 -6.62
N GLN A 259 9.69 14.21 -6.40
CA GLN A 259 8.91 15.03 -5.49
C GLN A 259 9.39 14.90 -4.04
N ILE A 260 9.74 13.69 -3.60
CA ILE A 260 10.34 13.43 -2.29
C ILE A 260 11.65 14.22 -2.11
N ALA A 261 12.54 14.16 -3.10
CA ALA A 261 13.79 14.91 -3.09
C ALA A 261 13.54 16.43 -3.11
N LYS A 262 12.58 16.91 -3.90
CA LYS A 262 12.17 18.31 -3.96
C LYS A 262 11.59 18.80 -2.63
N GLN A 263 10.95 17.95 -1.84
CA GLN A 263 10.45 18.25 -0.49
C GLN A 263 11.55 18.24 0.58
N GLY A 264 12.79 17.95 0.21
CA GLY A 264 13.95 18.07 1.08
C GLY A 264 14.60 16.76 1.52
N ALA A 265 14.20 15.60 0.97
CA ALA A 265 14.98 14.39 1.14
C ALA A 265 16.33 14.55 0.44
N SER A 266 17.40 14.39 1.19
CA SER A 266 18.77 14.51 0.70
C SER A 266 19.36 13.16 0.28
N ILE A 267 18.75 12.07 0.75
CA ILE A 267 19.16 10.70 0.49
C ILE A 267 17.93 9.96 -0.01
N ILE A 268 18.02 9.39 -1.20
CA ILE A 268 16.93 8.68 -1.85
C ILE A 268 17.43 7.39 -2.48
N GLY A 269 16.54 6.42 -2.68
CA GLY A 269 16.87 5.13 -3.27
C GLY A 269 15.65 4.23 -3.34
N GLY A 270 15.87 2.92 -3.42
CA GLY A 270 14.82 1.93 -3.45
C GLY A 270 14.92 0.90 -2.31
N CYS A 271 13.79 0.27 -1.99
CA CYS A 271 13.71 -0.89 -1.11
C CYS A 271 13.00 -2.04 -1.85
N CYS A 272 12.30 -2.93 -1.17
CA CYS A 272 11.70 -4.13 -1.75
C CYS A 272 10.92 -3.88 -3.06
N GLY A 273 11.12 -4.77 -4.03
CA GLY A 273 10.50 -4.69 -5.35
C GLY A 273 11.18 -3.75 -6.34
N THR A 274 12.17 -2.95 -5.93
CA THR A 274 12.94 -2.14 -6.87
C THR A 274 14.11 -2.93 -7.46
N ASP A 275 14.39 -2.71 -8.73
CA ASP A 275 15.50 -3.26 -9.49
C ASP A 275 16.33 -2.12 -10.14
N PRO A 276 17.39 -2.42 -10.91
CA PRO A 276 18.20 -1.39 -11.55
C PRO A 276 17.43 -0.45 -12.48
N SER A 277 16.28 -0.85 -13.06
CA SER A 277 15.47 0.02 -13.93
C SER A 277 14.87 1.19 -13.17
N PHE A 278 14.45 0.98 -11.91
CA PHE A 278 13.94 2.03 -11.02
C PHE A 278 15.02 3.07 -10.69
N ILE A 279 16.21 2.59 -10.35
CA ILE A 279 17.34 3.46 -10.00
C ILE A 279 17.80 4.25 -11.23
N SER A 280 17.85 3.60 -12.41
CA SER A 280 18.18 4.27 -13.67
C SER A 280 17.19 5.39 -13.99
N GLU A 281 15.90 5.19 -13.77
CA GLU A 281 14.90 6.20 -14.06
C GLU A 281 14.95 7.38 -13.08
N ILE A 282 15.25 7.11 -11.79
CA ILE A 282 15.51 8.18 -10.83
C ILE A 282 16.74 8.99 -11.27
N ALA A 283 17.85 8.32 -11.61
CA ALA A 283 19.08 8.98 -12.05
C ALA A 283 18.85 9.88 -13.26
N LYS A 284 18.13 9.39 -14.29
CA LYS A 284 17.75 10.17 -15.47
C LYS A 284 16.89 11.39 -15.10
N THR A 285 15.90 11.20 -14.24
CA THR A 285 15.01 12.28 -13.80
C THR A 285 15.78 13.37 -13.08
N LEU A 286 16.71 13.02 -12.20
CA LEU A 286 17.58 13.98 -11.50
C LEU A 286 18.56 14.70 -12.45
N GLN A 287 19.05 14.02 -13.49
CA GLN A 287 19.92 14.63 -14.51
C GLN A 287 19.16 15.65 -15.37
N GLN A 288 17.93 15.32 -15.77
CA GLN A 288 17.07 16.20 -16.58
C GLN A 288 16.56 17.40 -15.78
N SER A 289 16.36 17.24 -14.48
CA SER A 289 15.87 18.28 -13.59
C SER A 289 16.70 18.30 -12.30
N PRO A 290 17.91 18.86 -12.34
CA PRO A 290 18.80 18.86 -11.18
C PRO A 290 18.19 19.60 -9.99
N LEU A 291 18.32 19.01 -8.82
CA LEU A 291 17.91 19.61 -7.56
C LEU A 291 19.13 20.15 -6.81
N PRO A 292 19.03 21.34 -6.17
CA PRO A 292 20.11 21.85 -5.35
C PRO A 292 20.32 20.94 -4.14
N GLY A 293 21.58 20.73 -3.78
CA GLY A 293 21.94 20.05 -2.55
C GLY A 293 21.49 20.83 -1.31
N ARG A 294 21.40 20.13 -0.19
CA ARG A 294 21.02 20.73 1.09
C ARG A 294 22.26 21.20 1.86
N LYS A 295 22.33 22.48 2.21
CA LYS A 295 23.39 22.97 3.09
C LYS A 295 23.22 22.40 4.50
N THR A 296 24.30 21.90 5.08
CA THR A 296 24.37 21.44 6.46
C THR A 296 24.15 22.60 7.43
N TYR A 297 23.41 22.37 8.47
CA TYR A 297 23.46 23.20 9.67
C TYR A 297 24.54 22.62 10.57
N SER A 298 25.65 23.36 10.77
CA SER A 298 26.61 23.07 11.81
C SER A 298 25.97 23.28 13.19
N ALA A 299 26.36 22.47 14.15
CA ALA A 299 25.76 22.42 15.49
C ALA A 299 26.05 23.64 16.38
N ASP A 300 26.65 24.69 15.85
CA ASP A 300 26.87 25.96 16.52
C ASP A 300 25.82 27.00 16.08
N GLY A 301 24.87 27.17 16.94
CA GLY A 301 23.62 27.93 16.81
C GLY A 301 23.78 29.39 16.43
N SER A 302 24.11 29.70 15.17
CA SER A 302 23.95 31.07 14.63
C SER A 302 23.63 31.03 13.14
N GLY A 303 22.35 31.04 12.79
CA GLY A 303 21.92 31.16 11.40
C GLY A 303 20.42 31.38 11.26
N ARG A 304 20.01 32.60 11.02
CA ARG A 304 18.62 32.99 10.80
C ARG A 304 18.06 32.36 9.53
N SER A 305 16.91 31.73 9.67
CA SER A 305 16.04 31.20 8.62
C SER A 305 15.52 32.34 7.72
N VAL A 306 15.58 32.11 6.41
CA VAL A 306 14.81 32.91 5.44
C VAL A 306 13.60 32.05 5.03
N HIS A 307 12.42 32.46 5.49
CA HIS A 307 11.13 31.93 5.07
C HIS A 307 10.78 32.38 3.66
N SER A 308 10.38 31.46 2.80
CA SER A 308 9.45 31.76 1.71
C SER A 308 8.05 31.29 2.12
N VAL A 309 7.23 32.29 2.41
CA VAL A 309 5.81 32.12 2.76
C VAL A 309 5.03 31.90 1.48
N VAL A 310 4.27 30.82 1.42
CA VAL A 310 3.08 30.76 0.56
C VAL A 310 1.87 30.69 1.49
N GLU A 311 1.20 31.83 1.58
CA GLU A 311 -0.09 31.94 2.28
C GLU A 311 -1.17 31.16 1.54
N ASN A 312 -1.88 30.32 2.26
CA ASN A 312 -3.26 29.99 1.93
C ASN A 312 -4.10 30.05 3.20
N ARG A 313 -4.82 31.15 3.32
CA ARG A 313 -5.88 31.33 4.31
C ARG A 313 -7.09 30.51 3.91
N GLN A 314 -7.56 29.67 4.80
CA GLN A 314 -8.98 29.33 4.84
C GLN A 314 -9.49 29.58 6.26
N THR A 315 -10.42 30.51 6.31
CA THR A 315 -11.19 30.96 7.47
C THR A 315 -12.12 29.86 7.95
N GLU A 316 -12.01 29.53 9.24
CA GLU A 316 -13.05 28.79 9.96
C GLU A 316 -14.25 29.70 10.17
N GLN A 317 -15.41 29.30 9.67
CA GLN A 317 -16.71 29.82 10.09
C GLN A 317 -17.41 28.76 10.93
N SER A 318 -17.63 29.12 12.18
CA SER A 318 -18.48 28.39 13.11
C SER A 318 -19.94 28.48 12.69
N ILE A 319 -20.62 27.36 12.53
CA ILE A 319 -22.07 27.28 12.28
C ILE A 319 -22.78 26.97 13.61
N PRO A 320 -23.87 27.66 13.94
CA PRO A 320 -24.58 27.47 15.20
C PRO A 320 -25.44 26.20 15.18
N VAL A 321 -25.45 25.52 16.32
CA VAL A 321 -26.34 24.37 16.59
C VAL A 321 -27.78 24.88 16.70
N ALA A 322 -28.64 24.47 15.78
CA ALA A 322 -30.10 24.61 15.91
C ALA A 322 -30.67 23.30 16.48
N ASN A 323 -31.23 23.41 17.67
CA ASN A 323 -32.11 22.41 18.25
C ASN A 323 -33.47 22.46 17.54
N ASP A 324 -33.83 21.42 16.82
CA ASP A 324 -35.22 21.20 16.45
C ASP A 324 -35.61 19.76 16.77
N GLY A 325 -36.56 19.66 17.72
CA GLY A 325 -37.14 18.41 18.13
C GLY A 325 -37.93 17.77 17.02
N GLN A 326 -37.46 16.67 16.49
CA GLN A 326 -38.26 15.75 15.69
C GLN A 326 -38.60 14.50 16.51
N GLU A 327 -39.91 14.25 16.61
CA GLU A 327 -40.51 13.08 17.23
C GLU A 327 -39.92 11.78 16.67
N VAL A 328 -39.50 10.90 17.58
CA VAL A 328 -39.12 9.52 17.25
C VAL A 328 -40.33 8.79 16.73
N LYS A 329 -40.43 8.60 15.42
CA LYS A 329 -41.44 7.72 14.82
C LYS A 329 -41.10 6.27 15.16
N ASN A 330 -41.97 5.66 15.94
CA ASN A 330 -41.97 4.23 16.20
C ASN A 330 -42.18 3.47 14.88
N TYR A 331 -41.20 2.73 14.42
CA TYR A 331 -41.31 1.80 13.31
C TYR A 331 -42.05 0.53 13.79
N ALA A 332 -43.37 0.57 13.77
CA ALA A 332 -44.24 -0.60 13.79
C ALA A 332 -44.82 -0.77 12.37
N GLY A 333 -44.24 -1.69 11.62
CA GLY A 333 -44.68 -2.02 10.26
C GLY A 333 -43.77 -3.08 9.65
N LYS A 334 -43.82 -4.30 10.16
CA LYS A 334 -43.21 -5.48 9.51
C LYS A 334 -44.13 -5.92 8.37
N ASP A 335 -44.17 -5.19 7.29
CA ASP A 335 -44.56 -5.74 6.00
C ASP A 335 -43.29 -6.19 5.28
N ASN A 336 -43.25 -7.49 4.93
CA ASN A 336 -42.25 -8.23 4.20
C ASN A 336 -41.34 -7.34 3.31
N LEU A 337 -40.18 -6.91 3.82
CA LEU A 337 -39.14 -6.30 3.03
C LEU A 337 -38.56 -7.39 2.12
N ARG A 338 -39.22 -7.64 0.98
CA ARG A 338 -38.61 -8.49 -0.07
C ARG A 338 -37.28 -7.85 -0.47
N ASN A 339 -36.25 -8.67 -0.56
CA ASN A 339 -34.96 -8.25 -1.09
C ASN A 339 -35.13 -7.83 -2.56
N THR A 340 -35.35 -6.52 -2.78
CA THR A 340 -35.65 -5.95 -4.10
C THR A 340 -34.48 -6.11 -5.06
N PHE A 341 -33.24 -6.04 -4.55
CA PHE A 341 -32.03 -6.24 -5.33
C PHE A 341 -31.94 -7.69 -5.86
N ALA A 342 -32.15 -8.68 -4.99
CA ALA A 342 -32.20 -10.07 -5.39
C ALA A 342 -33.35 -10.37 -6.37
N ALA A 343 -34.53 -9.73 -6.17
CA ALA A 343 -35.66 -9.91 -7.03
C ALA A 343 -35.38 -9.39 -8.46
N LYS A 344 -34.78 -8.22 -8.61
CA LYS A 344 -34.39 -7.67 -9.93
C LYS A 344 -33.45 -8.61 -10.67
N LEU A 345 -32.38 -9.06 -10.00
CA LEU A 345 -31.42 -10.02 -10.60
C LEU A 345 -32.09 -11.34 -11.01
N ALA A 346 -33.03 -11.84 -10.20
CA ALA A 346 -33.78 -13.06 -10.52
C ALA A 346 -34.70 -12.88 -11.74
N CYS A 347 -35.26 -11.69 -11.93
CA CYS A 347 -36.06 -11.35 -13.12
C CYS A 347 -35.23 -11.07 -14.37
N GLY A 348 -33.88 -11.07 -14.25
CA GLY A 348 -32.98 -10.78 -15.36
C GLY A 348 -32.82 -9.29 -15.65
N GLU A 349 -33.31 -8.42 -14.76
CA GLU A 349 -33.08 -6.98 -14.86
C GLU A 349 -31.61 -6.66 -14.50
N LYS A 350 -31.02 -5.72 -15.26
CA LYS A 350 -29.69 -5.22 -14.91
C LYS A 350 -29.75 -4.31 -13.70
N VAL A 351 -28.82 -4.50 -12.77
CA VAL A 351 -28.73 -3.72 -11.54
C VAL A 351 -27.54 -2.77 -11.55
N LEU A 352 -27.65 -1.71 -10.78
CA LEU A 352 -26.59 -0.73 -10.57
C LEU A 352 -26.20 -0.70 -9.10
N VAL A 353 -24.97 -1.06 -8.80
CA VAL A 353 -24.37 -1.00 -7.45
C VAL A 353 -23.27 0.04 -7.44
N VAL A 354 -23.19 0.83 -6.38
CA VAL A 354 -22.13 1.81 -6.19
C VAL A 354 -21.41 1.55 -4.87
N GLU A 355 -20.09 1.40 -4.93
CA GLU A 355 -19.25 1.35 -3.73
C GLU A 355 -18.94 2.75 -3.23
N LEU A 356 -19.07 2.94 -1.93
CA LEU A 356 -18.65 4.13 -1.22
C LEU A 356 -17.89 3.74 0.05
N ASP A 357 -16.64 4.16 0.12
CA ASP A 357 -15.73 3.86 1.22
C ASP A 357 -16.21 4.43 2.56
N PRO A 358 -16.23 3.63 3.64
CA PRO A 358 -16.49 4.12 4.99
C PRO A 358 -15.47 5.18 5.43
N PRO A 359 -15.87 6.21 6.21
CA PRO A 359 -14.96 7.16 6.81
C PRO A 359 -14.00 6.50 7.80
N VAL A 360 -12.83 7.14 8.00
CA VAL A 360 -11.83 6.76 9.02
C VAL A 360 -12.05 7.50 10.35
N THR A 361 -13.01 8.40 10.39
CA THR A 361 -13.41 9.21 11.55
C THR A 361 -14.92 9.08 11.80
N PRO A 362 -15.44 9.45 12.97
CA PRO A 362 -16.88 9.36 13.26
C PRO A 362 -17.78 10.26 12.40
N GLU A 363 -17.22 11.21 11.64
CA GLU A 363 -17.96 12.13 10.78
C GLU A 363 -18.47 11.38 9.53
N ILE A 364 -19.76 11.08 9.50
CA ILE A 364 -20.39 10.28 8.45
C ILE A 364 -21.23 11.10 7.45
N ASP A 365 -21.34 12.41 7.63
CA ASP A 365 -22.23 13.26 6.83
C ASP A 365 -21.96 13.11 5.33
N PHE A 366 -20.70 13.18 4.92
CA PHE A 366 -20.32 12.96 3.52
C PHE A 366 -20.77 11.59 2.99
N PHE A 367 -20.65 10.54 3.80
CA PHE A 367 -21.07 9.19 3.40
C PHE A 367 -22.58 9.11 3.25
N MET A 368 -23.35 9.62 4.21
CA MET A 368 -24.80 9.60 4.17
C MET A 368 -25.38 10.49 3.05
N GLU A 369 -24.81 11.68 2.85
CA GLU A 369 -25.18 12.56 1.73
C GLU A 369 -24.88 11.90 0.38
N GLY A 370 -23.72 11.24 0.25
CA GLY A 370 -23.36 10.49 -0.95
C GLY A 370 -24.33 9.35 -1.23
N ALA A 371 -24.66 8.55 -0.22
CA ALA A 371 -25.63 7.46 -0.33
C ALA A 371 -27.04 7.98 -0.72
N ALA A 372 -27.48 9.10 -0.13
CA ALA A 372 -28.77 9.73 -0.50
C ALA A 372 -28.78 10.20 -1.95
N LYS A 373 -27.71 10.81 -2.45
CA LYS A 373 -27.58 11.20 -3.85
C LYS A 373 -27.61 10.00 -4.80
N TYR A 374 -26.94 8.91 -4.44
CA TYR A 374 -26.98 7.67 -5.23
C TYR A 374 -28.38 7.06 -5.26
N GLN A 375 -29.10 7.06 -4.14
CA GLN A 375 -30.51 6.65 -4.12
C GLN A 375 -31.38 7.49 -5.07
N GLN A 376 -31.24 8.81 -5.02
CA GLN A 376 -31.96 9.73 -5.92
C GLN A 376 -31.60 9.51 -7.39
N ALA A 377 -30.36 9.09 -7.67
CA ALA A 377 -29.92 8.71 -9.01
C ALA A 377 -30.42 7.33 -9.45
N GLY A 378 -31.17 6.60 -8.62
CA GLY A 378 -31.74 5.29 -8.93
C GLY A 378 -30.73 4.15 -8.89
N VAL A 379 -29.73 4.23 -7.98
CA VAL A 379 -28.86 3.12 -7.65
C VAL A 379 -29.66 2.06 -6.89
N ASP A 380 -29.47 0.78 -7.23
CA ASP A 380 -30.20 -0.33 -6.63
C ASP A 380 -29.66 -0.72 -5.26
N ALA A 381 -28.35 -0.63 -5.09
CA ALA A 381 -27.70 -0.92 -3.81
C ALA A 381 -26.40 -0.12 -3.63
N ILE A 382 -26.09 0.20 -2.37
CA ILE A 382 -24.77 0.72 -2.00
C ILE A 382 -23.91 -0.41 -1.44
N ASP A 383 -22.71 -0.55 -1.96
CA ASP A 383 -21.70 -1.48 -1.50
C ASP A 383 -20.74 -0.78 -0.53
N ILE A 384 -20.44 -1.40 0.61
CA ILE A 384 -19.72 -0.77 1.72
C ILE A 384 -18.53 -1.62 2.13
N ALA A 385 -17.33 -1.15 1.82
CA ALA A 385 -16.10 -1.89 2.06
C ALA A 385 -15.83 -2.13 3.57
N ASP A 386 -15.32 -3.31 3.93
CA ASP A 386 -14.92 -3.68 5.30
C ASP A 386 -13.40 -3.54 5.47
N CYS A 387 -12.97 -2.43 6.03
CA CYS A 387 -11.57 -2.13 6.31
C CYS A 387 -10.63 -2.41 5.12
N PRO A 388 -10.85 -1.75 3.95
CA PRO A 388 -10.03 -1.95 2.76
C PRO A 388 -8.55 -1.68 3.06
N VAL A 389 -7.67 -2.45 2.40
CA VAL A 389 -6.21 -2.47 2.63
C VAL A 389 -5.84 -2.73 4.09
N ALA A 390 -6.68 -3.46 4.82
CA ALA A 390 -6.55 -3.76 6.25
C ALA A 390 -6.49 -2.53 7.17
N LYS A 391 -7.05 -1.39 6.76
CA LYS A 391 -7.11 -0.15 7.55
C LYS A 391 -8.42 -0.07 8.30
N ALA A 392 -8.36 0.23 9.60
CA ALA A 392 -9.56 0.46 10.40
C ALA A 392 -10.38 1.64 9.85
N ARG A 393 -11.66 1.38 9.62
CA ARG A 393 -12.68 2.35 9.22
C ARG A 393 -13.95 2.12 10.05
N ILE A 394 -14.94 2.96 9.88
CA ILE A 394 -16.27 2.66 10.46
C ILE A 394 -16.72 1.31 9.89
N ASP A 395 -17.23 0.44 10.77
CA ASP A 395 -17.69 -0.90 10.42
C ASP A 395 -18.75 -0.84 9.31
N SER A 396 -18.53 -1.60 8.24
CA SER A 396 -19.41 -1.66 7.08
C SER A 396 -20.83 -2.05 7.44
N SER A 397 -20.99 -2.94 8.41
CA SER A 397 -22.30 -3.44 8.86
C SER A 397 -23.09 -2.37 9.63
N ILE A 398 -22.43 -1.54 10.42
CA ILE A 398 -23.05 -0.43 11.14
C ILE A 398 -23.56 0.62 10.13
N LEU A 399 -22.74 0.96 9.14
CA LEU A 399 -23.17 1.89 8.08
C LEU A 399 -24.29 1.29 7.22
N ALA A 400 -24.24 0.00 6.92
CA ALA A 400 -25.31 -0.68 6.20
C ALA A 400 -26.66 -0.59 6.95
N CYS A 401 -26.67 -0.87 8.25
CA CYS A 401 -27.88 -0.71 9.08
C CYS A 401 -28.39 0.74 9.06
N LYS A 402 -27.48 1.71 9.13
CA LYS A 402 -27.84 3.13 9.12
C LYS A 402 -28.43 3.56 7.76
N VAL A 403 -27.81 3.17 6.65
CA VAL A 403 -28.31 3.43 5.29
C VAL A 403 -29.70 2.82 5.08
N MET A 404 -29.86 1.55 5.46
CA MET A 404 -31.18 0.87 5.37
C MET A 404 -32.24 1.59 6.20
N ARG A 405 -31.90 1.99 7.42
CA ARG A 405 -32.84 2.61 8.37
C ARG A 405 -33.21 4.03 7.99
N GLU A 406 -32.26 4.85 7.56
CA GLU A 406 -32.46 6.28 7.33
C GLU A 406 -32.84 6.61 5.88
N LEU A 407 -32.30 5.84 4.93
CA LEU A 407 -32.55 6.10 3.50
C LEU A 407 -33.45 5.05 2.84
N GLY A 408 -33.59 3.85 3.40
CA GLY A 408 -34.29 2.75 2.74
C GLY A 408 -33.60 2.24 1.48
N LEU A 409 -32.30 2.59 1.29
CA LEU A 409 -31.48 2.10 0.19
C LEU A 409 -30.89 0.75 0.55
N THR A 410 -31.00 -0.23 -0.34
CA THR A 410 -30.37 -1.54 -0.14
C THR A 410 -28.87 -1.38 0.10
N ALA A 411 -28.35 -1.99 1.16
CA ALA A 411 -26.92 -1.97 1.48
C ALA A 411 -26.32 -3.37 1.42
N ILE A 412 -25.10 -3.44 0.91
CA ILE A 412 -24.30 -4.67 0.77
C ILE A 412 -23.00 -4.46 1.55
N PRO A 413 -22.97 -4.75 2.87
CA PRO A 413 -21.72 -4.67 3.61
C PRO A 413 -20.76 -5.77 3.16
N HIS A 414 -19.47 -5.44 2.97
CA HIS A 414 -18.42 -6.43 2.88
C HIS A 414 -18.28 -7.15 4.24
N MET A 415 -17.95 -8.43 4.17
CA MET A 415 -17.68 -9.25 5.34
C MET A 415 -16.36 -9.97 5.15
N THR A 416 -15.33 -9.50 5.84
CA THR A 416 -13.98 -10.10 5.79
C THR A 416 -13.83 -11.27 6.74
N CYS A 417 -12.97 -12.23 6.35
CA CYS A 417 -12.59 -13.37 7.22
C CYS A 417 -11.40 -13.03 8.15
N ARG A 418 -10.84 -11.82 8.05
CA ARG A 418 -9.60 -11.43 8.70
C ARG A 418 -9.75 -11.20 10.20
N ASP A 419 -10.80 -10.49 10.62
CA ASP A 419 -10.86 -9.86 11.94
C ASP A 419 -11.89 -10.52 12.88
N ARG A 420 -12.74 -11.43 12.36
CA ARG A 420 -13.82 -12.06 13.13
C ARG A 420 -13.71 -13.58 13.13
N ASN A 421 -13.96 -14.19 14.29
CA ASN A 421 -14.19 -15.63 14.36
C ASN A 421 -15.64 -15.98 13.96
N ILE A 422 -15.90 -17.27 13.79
CA ILE A 422 -17.20 -17.75 13.29
C ILE A 422 -18.38 -17.38 14.17
N ASN A 423 -18.20 -17.32 15.52
CA ASN A 423 -19.26 -16.93 16.43
C ASN A 423 -19.55 -15.41 16.36
N ALA A 424 -18.52 -14.59 16.27
CA ALA A 424 -18.68 -13.14 16.07
C ALA A 424 -19.36 -12.86 14.72
N THR A 425 -19.00 -13.59 13.67
CA THR A 425 -19.65 -13.51 12.35
C THR A 425 -21.13 -13.91 12.42
N LYS A 426 -21.46 -15.00 13.11
CA LYS A 426 -22.86 -15.42 13.30
C LYS A 426 -23.66 -14.39 14.09
N ALA A 427 -23.11 -13.83 15.15
CA ALA A 427 -23.77 -12.77 15.94
C ALA A 427 -24.05 -11.52 15.09
N LEU A 428 -23.09 -11.12 14.25
CA LEU A 428 -23.23 -10.01 13.33
C LEU A 428 -24.34 -10.26 12.29
N LEU A 429 -24.38 -11.44 11.68
CA LEU A 429 -25.44 -11.83 10.72
C LEU A 429 -26.82 -11.81 11.35
N LEU A 430 -26.96 -12.27 12.61
CA LEU A 430 -28.23 -12.16 13.35
C LEU A 430 -28.64 -10.70 13.50
N GLY A 431 -27.72 -9.81 13.87
CA GLY A 431 -27.99 -8.37 13.96
C GLY A 431 -28.36 -7.73 12.64
N LEU A 432 -27.62 -8.01 11.55
CA LEU A 432 -27.91 -7.53 10.21
C LEU A 432 -29.31 -7.96 9.73
N ASN A 433 -29.69 -9.21 9.97
CA ASN A 433 -31.00 -9.73 9.59
C ASN A 433 -32.14 -9.02 10.36
N VAL A 434 -31.95 -8.69 11.64
CA VAL A 434 -32.90 -7.90 12.44
C VAL A 434 -33.07 -6.49 11.88
N GLU A 435 -32.02 -5.86 11.36
CA GLU A 435 -32.03 -4.53 10.74
C GLU A 435 -32.51 -4.55 9.28
N GLY A 436 -32.85 -5.74 8.73
CA GLY A 436 -33.30 -5.88 7.35
C GLY A 436 -32.20 -5.86 6.30
N VAL A 437 -30.92 -5.89 6.73
CA VAL A 437 -29.77 -6.04 5.83
C VAL A 437 -29.63 -7.53 5.50
N ASN A 438 -30.01 -7.90 4.29
CA ASN A 438 -30.04 -9.29 3.83
C ASN A 438 -29.21 -9.52 2.54
N ASN A 439 -28.23 -8.66 2.28
CA ASN A 439 -27.22 -8.81 1.24
C ASN A 439 -25.84 -8.66 1.87
N VAL A 440 -24.88 -9.51 1.49
CA VAL A 440 -23.49 -9.42 1.97
C VAL A 440 -22.52 -9.78 0.86
N LEU A 441 -21.37 -9.09 0.81
CA LEU A 441 -20.25 -9.45 -0.05
C LEU A 441 -19.16 -10.14 0.77
N THR A 442 -18.98 -11.44 0.55
CA THR A 442 -17.98 -12.24 1.27
C THR A 442 -16.61 -12.12 0.62
N VAL A 443 -15.65 -11.63 1.36
CA VAL A 443 -14.25 -11.48 0.92
C VAL A 443 -13.29 -12.12 1.93
N THR A 444 -12.15 -12.60 1.47
CA THR A 444 -11.13 -13.12 2.39
C THR A 444 -10.57 -12.01 3.26
N GLY A 445 -10.49 -10.81 2.72
CA GLY A 445 -9.88 -9.64 3.32
C GLY A 445 -8.40 -9.52 2.96
N ASP A 446 -7.94 -8.28 2.85
CA ASP A 446 -6.55 -8.00 2.56
C ASP A 446 -5.64 -8.48 3.69
N PRO A 447 -4.43 -8.98 3.37
CA PRO A 447 -3.48 -9.35 4.39
C PRO A 447 -3.10 -8.11 5.21
N VAL A 448 -3.00 -8.28 6.54
CA VAL A 448 -2.49 -7.21 7.40
C VAL A 448 -1.08 -6.84 6.94
N PRO A 449 -0.81 -5.55 6.71
CA PRO A 449 0.51 -5.08 6.36
C PRO A 449 1.57 -5.63 7.31
N ALA A 450 2.75 -5.95 6.78
CA ALA A 450 3.82 -6.57 7.57
C ALA A 450 4.14 -5.80 8.86
N ALA A 451 4.01 -4.47 8.82
CA ALA A 451 4.18 -3.57 9.95
C ALA A 451 3.19 -3.80 11.12
N GLU A 452 1.98 -4.29 10.81
CA GLU A 452 0.92 -4.42 11.82
C GLU A 452 0.73 -5.86 12.32
N ARG A 453 1.42 -6.85 11.72
CA ARG A 453 1.29 -8.27 12.07
C ARG A 453 1.64 -8.60 13.53
N GLY A 454 2.40 -7.74 14.20
CA GLY A 454 2.71 -7.87 15.64
C GLY A 454 1.58 -7.38 16.56
N LEU A 455 0.79 -6.41 16.10
CA LEU A 455 -0.30 -5.78 16.86
C LEU A 455 -1.65 -6.42 16.56
N VAL A 456 -1.87 -6.79 15.29
CA VAL A 456 -3.13 -7.39 14.82
C VAL A 456 -2.90 -8.88 14.62
N LYS A 457 -3.39 -9.69 15.56
CA LYS A 457 -3.49 -11.13 15.34
C LYS A 457 -4.66 -11.39 14.39
N THR A 458 -4.35 -11.68 13.13
CA THR A 458 -5.35 -12.07 12.16
C THR A 458 -6.01 -13.37 12.57
N MET A 459 -7.33 -13.42 12.45
CA MET A 459 -8.11 -14.59 12.80
C MET A 459 -8.29 -15.57 11.64
N PHE A 460 -7.81 -15.30 10.42
CA PHE A 460 -8.01 -16.10 9.20
C PHE A 460 -8.28 -17.60 9.45
N SER A 461 -9.29 -17.88 10.26
CA SER A 461 -9.73 -19.25 10.57
C SER A 461 -10.42 -19.93 9.38
N TYR A 462 -10.85 -19.14 8.40
CA TYR A 462 -11.57 -19.55 7.21
C TYR A 462 -11.36 -18.55 6.07
N ASN A 463 -11.73 -18.94 4.84
CA ASN A 463 -11.71 -18.07 3.65
C ASN A 463 -13.13 -17.71 3.20
N SER A 464 -13.26 -16.88 2.18
CA SER A 464 -14.56 -16.40 1.68
C SER A 464 -15.50 -17.52 1.21
N ALA A 465 -14.98 -18.63 0.68
CA ALA A 465 -15.82 -19.77 0.30
C ALA A 465 -16.40 -20.50 1.52
N VAL A 466 -15.61 -20.68 2.58
CA VAL A 466 -16.09 -21.25 3.86
C VAL A 466 -17.09 -20.32 4.53
N LEU A 467 -16.86 -18.99 4.49
CA LEU A 467 -17.80 -18.00 4.98
C LEU A 467 -19.14 -18.07 4.22
N ALA A 468 -19.10 -18.15 2.89
CA ALA A 468 -20.31 -18.30 2.08
C ALA A 468 -21.11 -19.55 2.45
N ASN A 469 -20.42 -20.69 2.62
CA ASN A 469 -21.07 -21.93 3.06
C ASN A 469 -21.69 -21.81 4.46
N HIS A 470 -21.02 -21.10 5.37
CA HIS A 470 -21.56 -20.85 6.71
C HIS A 470 -22.86 -20.03 6.64
N ILE A 471 -22.86 -18.94 5.84
CA ILE A 471 -24.07 -18.11 5.65
C ILE A 471 -25.18 -18.92 4.97
N ARG A 472 -24.87 -19.73 3.96
CA ARG A 472 -25.83 -20.63 3.33
C ARG A 472 -26.49 -21.57 4.35
N THR A 473 -25.68 -22.19 5.20
CA THR A 473 -26.20 -23.09 6.27
C THR A 473 -27.11 -22.31 7.25
N LEU A 474 -26.75 -21.08 7.60
CA LEU A 474 -27.59 -20.23 8.45
C LEU A 474 -28.90 -19.81 7.73
N ASN A 475 -28.88 -19.57 6.42
CA ASN A 475 -30.07 -19.35 5.61
C ASN A 475 -31.04 -20.52 5.70
N GLU A 476 -30.52 -21.74 5.60
CA GLU A 476 -31.31 -22.97 5.68
C GLU A 476 -31.90 -23.24 7.08
N GLN A 477 -31.16 -22.86 8.14
CA GLN A 477 -31.51 -23.20 9.52
C GLN A 477 -32.20 -22.07 10.26
N ILE A 478 -31.84 -20.81 10.02
CA ILE A 478 -32.22 -19.66 10.85
C ILE A 478 -32.93 -18.57 10.04
N PHE A 479 -32.42 -18.24 8.87
CA PHE A 479 -32.89 -17.08 8.08
C PHE A 479 -33.88 -17.45 6.97
N GLN A 480 -34.65 -18.53 7.13
CA GLN A 480 -35.56 -19.06 6.08
C GLN A 480 -36.55 -18.02 5.56
N ASN A 481 -37.03 -17.12 6.42
CA ASN A 481 -38.02 -16.10 6.05
C ASN A 481 -37.37 -14.85 5.39
N ASN A 482 -36.09 -14.63 5.61
CA ASN A 482 -35.33 -13.49 5.06
C ASN A 482 -33.87 -13.90 4.84
N PRO A 483 -33.61 -14.79 3.86
CA PRO A 483 -32.28 -15.30 3.61
C PRO A 483 -31.33 -14.21 3.08
N PHE A 484 -30.07 -14.31 3.44
CA PHE A 484 -29.03 -13.48 2.84
C PHE A 484 -28.77 -13.88 1.40
N MET A 485 -28.73 -12.90 0.50
CA MET A 485 -28.08 -13.07 -0.78
C MET A 485 -26.57 -12.93 -0.60
N ILE A 486 -25.85 -13.96 -1.01
CA ILE A 486 -24.41 -14.06 -0.79
C ILE A 486 -23.68 -13.69 -2.08
N SER A 487 -22.89 -12.63 -2.02
CA SER A 487 -22.01 -12.20 -3.12
C SER A 487 -20.55 -12.54 -2.82
N GLY A 488 -19.73 -12.59 -3.87
CA GLY A 488 -18.30 -12.82 -3.78
C GLY A 488 -17.53 -12.04 -4.83
N ALA A 489 -16.22 -11.87 -4.63
CA ALA A 489 -15.35 -11.18 -5.57
C ALA A 489 -14.75 -12.13 -6.63
N LEU A 490 -14.59 -11.61 -7.87
CA LEU A 490 -13.89 -12.25 -8.98
C LEU A 490 -12.79 -11.33 -9.52
N ASN A 491 -11.53 -11.78 -9.47
CA ASN A 491 -10.42 -11.03 -10.03
C ASN A 491 -10.25 -11.32 -11.54
N VAL A 492 -10.79 -10.46 -12.37
CA VAL A 492 -10.67 -10.55 -13.83
C VAL A 492 -9.31 -10.05 -14.36
N ASN A 493 -8.50 -9.39 -13.53
CA ASN A 493 -7.16 -8.92 -13.90
C ASN A 493 -6.07 -9.99 -13.70
N ALA A 494 -6.43 -11.15 -13.11
CA ALA A 494 -5.46 -12.21 -12.83
C ALA A 494 -4.77 -12.73 -14.10
N VAL A 495 -3.46 -12.92 -14.04
CA VAL A 495 -2.65 -13.50 -15.13
C VAL A 495 -3.02 -14.97 -15.34
N ASN A 496 -3.13 -15.74 -14.24
CA ASN A 496 -3.62 -17.11 -14.28
C ASN A 496 -5.14 -17.14 -14.02
N PHE A 497 -5.92 -16.94 -15.06
CA PHE A 497 -7.37 -16.89 -14.93
C PHE A 497 -8.02 -18.28 -14.77
N ASP A 498 -7.37 -19.36 -15.18
CA ASP A 498 -7.88 -20.73 -14.95
C ASP A 498 -8.03 -21.03 -13.45
N SER A 499 -7.05 -20.60 -12.66
CA SER A 499 -7.13 -20.67 -11.20
C SER A 499 -8.32 -19.86 -10.64
N GLN A 500 -8.61 -18.67 -11.20
CA GLN A 500 -9.74 -17.85 -10.77
C GLN A 500 -11.08 -18.52 -11.10
N ILE A 501 -11.22 -19.15 -12.26
CA ILE A 501 -12.42 -19.93 -12.63
C ILE A 501 -12.64 -21.09 -11.66
N ILE A 502 -11.60 -21.85 -11.30
CA ILE A 502 -11.69 -22.94 -10.32
C ILE A 502 -12.14 -22.40 -8.96
N HIS A 503 -11.55 -21.30 -8.50
CA HIS A 503 -11.94 -20.65 -7.24
C HIS A 503 -13.37 -20.11 -7.28
N ALA A 504 -13.80 -19.53 -8.40
CA ALA A 504 -15.17 -19.05 -8.59
C ALA A 504 -16.18 -20.20 -8.56
N LYS A 505 -15.92 -21.30 -9.27
CA LYS A 505 -16.77 -22.52 -9.24
C LYS A 505 -16.91 -23.07 -7.82
N ARG A 506 -15.81 -23.08 -7.05
CA ARG A 506 -15.85 -23.47 -5.63
C ARG A 506 -16.69 -22.51 -4.80
N LYS A 507 -16.58 -21.21 -4.99
CA LYS A 507 -17.39 -20.19 -4.29
C LYS A 507 -18.88 -20.37 -4.61
N ILE A 508 -19.23 -20.56 -5.88
CA ILE A 508 -20.60 -20.79 -6.35
C ILE A 508 -21.20 -22.05 -5.68
N SER A 509 -20.45 -23.16 -5.64
CA SER A 509 -20.90 -24.39 -4.97
C SER A 509 -21.12 -24.23 -3.46
N GLN A 510 -20.53 -23.20 -2.85
CA GLN A 510 -20.72 -22.83 -1.45
C GLN A 510 -21.85 -21.82 -1.21
N GLY A 511 -22.60 -21.42 -2.25
CA GLY A 511 -23.80 -20.60 -2.13
C GLY A 511 -23.66 -19.15 -2.59
N ILE A 512 -22.54 -18.77 -3.23
CA ILE A 512 -22.42 -17.45 -3.85
C ILE A 512 -23.35 -17.37 -5.08
N ALA A 513 -24.25 -16.40 -5.08
CA ALA A 513 -25.22 -16.15 -6.11
C ALA A 513 -24.83 -15.02 -7.07
N VAL A 514 -23.91 -14.13 -6.66
CA VAL A 514 -23.46 -12.98 -7.45
C VAL A 514 -21.97 -12.80 -7.31
N LEU A 515 -21.26 -12.57 -8.42
CA LEU A 515 -19.84 -12.23 -8.44
C LEU A 515 -19.66 -10.75 -8.82
N PHE A 516 -18.92 -10.02 -8.01
CA PHE A 516 -18.48 -8.66 -8.26
C PHE A 516 -17.06 -8.70 -8.83
N THR A 517 -16.86 -8.15 -10.03
CA THR A 517 -15.52 -8.20 -10.64
C THR A 517 -14.66 -7.04 -10.14
N GLN A 518 -13.34 -7.23 -10.18
CA GLN A 518 -12.41 -6.12 -10.16
C GLN A 518 -12.61 -5.23 -11.40
N PRO A 519 -12.14 -3.94 -11.38
CA PRO A 519 -12.30 -3.04 -12.50
C PRO A 519 -11.76 -3.59 -13.82
N VAL A 520 -12.52 -3.40 -14.91
CA VAL A 520 -12.14 -3.86 -16.25
C VAL A 520 -11.53 -2.67 -17.01
N LEU A 521 -10.20 -2.54 -16.96
CA LEU A 521 -9.45 -1.43 -17.58
C LEU A 521 -8.37 -1.91 -18.57
N THR A 522 -8.38 -3.22 -18.91
CA THR A 522 -7.47 -3.82 -19.88
C THR A 522 -8.19 -4.79 -20.78
N GLU A 523 -7.64 -5.03 -21.98
CA GLU A 523 -8.14 -6.05 -22.90
C GLU A 523 -8.12 -7.47 -22.27
N ARG A 524 -7.08 -7.77 -21.47
CA ARG A 524 -7.00 -9.02 -20.71
C ARG A 524 -8.17 -9.18 -19.75
N ALA A 525 -8.49 -8.15 -18.96
CA ALA A 525 -9.62 -8.18 -18.04
C ALA A 525 -10.96 -8.37 -18.76
N LEU A 526 -11.16 -7.72 -19.90
CA LEU A 526 -12.34 -7.91 -20.75
C LEU A 526 -12.43 -9.35 -21.28
N ASN A 527 -11.34 -9.92 -21.75
CA ASN A 527 -11.31 -11.30 -22.25
C ASN A 527 -11.56 -12.32 -21.11
N ASN A 528 -11.01 -12.07 -19.94
CA ASN A 528 -11.27 -12.88 -18.75
C ASN A 528 -12.74 -12.77 -18.30
N LEU A 529 -13.35 -11.59 -18.38
CA LEU A 529 -14.78 -11.41 -18.11
C LEU A 529 -15.66 -12.20 -19.10
N LYS A 530 -15.34 -12.19 -20.38
CA LYS A 530 -16.03 -13.00 -21.41
C LYS A 530 -15.99 -14.47 -21.06
N ARG A 531 -14.79 -14.98 -20.75
CA ARG A 531 -14.60 -16.36 -20.30
C ARG A 531 -15.40 -16.68 -19.02
N ALA A 532 -15.39 -15.77 -18.04
CA ALA A 532 -16.18 -15.94 -16.83
C ALA A 532 -17.67 -16.11 -17.15
N ARG A 533 -18.21 -15.30 -18.09
CA ARG A 533 -19.59 -15.40 -18.52
C ARG A 533 -19.93 -16.73 -19.20
N GLU A 534 -18.99 -17.28 -19.97
CA GLU A 534 -19.15 -18.57 -20.66
C GLU A 534 -19.04 -19.78 -19.73
N GLU A 535 -18.13 -19.70 -18.74
CA GLU A 535 -17.75 -20.85 -17.92
C GLU A 535 -18.44 -20.91 -16.54
N LEU A 536 -19.11 -19.82 -16.11
CA LEU A 536 -19.71 -19.71 -14.78
C LEU A 536 -21.22 -19.49 -14.91
N ASP A 537 -22.00 -20.36 -14.28
CA ASP A 537 -23.47 -20.19 -14.14
C ASP A 537 -23.78 -19.40 -12.86
N VAL A 538 -23.61 -18.06 -12.94
CA VAL A 538 -23.79 -17.15 -11.81
C VAL A 538 -24.06 -15.74 -12.34
N LYS A 539 -24.69 -14.90 -11.52
CA LYS A 539 -24.84 -13.47 -11.82
C LYS A 539 -23.48 -12.75 -11.69
N ILE A 540 -23.17 -11.87 -12.64
CA ILE A 540 -21.88 -11.15 -12.66
C ILE A 540 -22.16 -9.64 -12.73
N LEU A 541 -21.60 -8.87 -11.78
CA LEU A 541 -21.60 -7.40 -11.83
C LEU A 541 -20.23 -6.91 -12.27
N GLY A 542 -20.20 -6.15 -13.36
CA GLY A 542 -18.98 -5.65 -13.97
C GLY A 542 -18.41 -4.44 -13.23
N GLY A 543 -17.18 -4.55 -12.74
CA GLY A 543 -16.49 -3.50 -12.00
C GLY A 543 -16.04 -2.36 -12.91
N ILE A 544 -16.40 -1.12 -12.57
CA ILE A 544 -16.00 0.12 -13.23
C ILE A 544 -15.44 1.06 -12.18
N MET A 545 -14.16 1.39 -12.29
CA MET A 545 -13.49 2.36 -11.42
C MET A 545 -12.94 3.50 -12.27
N PRO A 546 -13.47 4.73 -12.14
CA PRO A 546 -12.99 5.85 -12.92
C PRO A 546 -11.54 6.20 -12.59
N VAL A 547 -10.70 6.23 -13.60
CA VAL A 547 -9.34 6.79 -13.53
C VAL A 547 -9.47 8.31 -13.62
N VAL A 548 -8.89 9.07 -12.68
CA VAL A 548 -9.16 10.52 -12.58
C VAL A 548 -7.93 11.40 -12.87
N SER A 549 -6.76 10.80 -13.05
CA SER A 549 -5.53 11.51 -13.42
C SER A 549 -4.41 10.52 -13.77
N TYR A 550 -3.36 10.99 -14.44
CA TYR A 550 -2.14 10.22 -14.69
C TYR A 550 -1.57 9.58 -13.43
N ARG A 551 -1.43 10.38 -12.36
CA ARG A 551 -0.93 9.91 -11.07
C ARG A 551 -1.84 8.82 -10.46
N ASN A 552 -3.15 8.99 -10.57
CA ASN A 552 -4.10 7.98 -10.08
C ASN A 552 -4.00 6.68 -10.89
N ALA A 553 -3.88 6.74 -12.22
CA ALA A 553 -3.70 5.57 -13.07
C ALA A 553 -2.44 4.78 -12.69
N CYS A 554 -1.31 5.48 -12.54
CA CYS A 554 -0.06 4.87 -12.11
C CYS A 554 -0.15 4.27 -10.70
N PHE A 555 -0.81 4.98 -9.76
CA PHE A 555 -1.05 4.48 -8.41
C PHE A 555 -1.89 3.20 -8.41
N MET A 556 -2.99 3.17 -9.17
CA MET A 556 -3.83 1.98 -9.30
C MET A 556 -3.02 0.78 -9.80
N ASN A 557 -2.21 1.00 -10.83
CA ASN A 557 -1.41 -0.05 -11.45
C ASN A 557 -0.23 -0.53 -10.58
N SER A 558 0.29 0.32 -9.70
CA SER A 558 1.50 0.02 -8.92
C SER A 558 1.21 -0.35 -7.46
N GLU A 559 0.14 0.19 -6.88
CA GLU A 559 -0.09 0.11 -5.43
C GLU A 559 -1.46 -0.51 -5.06
N MET A 560 -2.31 -0.85 -6.04
CA MET A 560 -3.58 -1.53 -5.79
C MET A 560 -3.56 -2.96 -6.34
N ALA A 561 -3.44 -3.93 -5.43
CA ALA A 561 -3.38 -5.34 -5.82
C ALA A 561 -4.63 -5.78 -6.60
N GLY A 562 -4.44 -6.44 -7.74
CA GLY A 562 -5.52 -6.98 -8.56
C GLY A 562 -6.22 -5.96 -9.45
N ILE A 563 -5.66 -4.77 -9.63
CA ILE A 563 -6.14 -3.75 -10.58
C ILE A 563 -5.03 -3.45 -11.58
N ASP A 564 -5.31 -3.67 -12.86
CA ASP A 564 -4.42 -3.31 -13.96
C ASP A 564 -5.06 -2.19 -14.79
N VAL A 565 -4.27 -1.21 -15.18
CA VAL A 565 -4.67 -0.12 -16.06
C VAL A 565 -3.87 -0.21 -17.36
N ASP A 566 -4.56 -0.23 -18.50
CA ASP A 566 -3.90 -0.27 -19.80
C ASP A 566 -2.95 0.93 -19.98
N PRO A 567 -1.71 0.72 -20.42
CA PRO A 567 -0.76 1.82 -20.66
C PRO A 567 -1.32 2.93 -21.57
N ARG A 568 -2.17 2.59 -22.54
CA ARG A 568 -2.85 3.57 -23.41
C ARG A 568 -3.77 4.49 -22.61
N ILE A 569 -4.50 3.94 -21.62
CA ILE A 569 -5.32 4.76 -20.71
C ILE A 569 -4.43 5.68 -19.89
N ILE A 570 -3.30 5.17 -19.38
CA ILE A 570 -2.35 5.98 -18.60
C ILE A 570 -1.85 7.16 -19.44
N GLU A 571 -1.43 6.92 -20.68
CA GLU A 571 -0.94 7.95 -21.61
C GLU A 571 -1.98 9.04 -21.90
N MET A 572 -3.28 8.68 -22.01
CA MET A 572 -4.35 9.66 -22.26
C MET A 572 -4.46 10.72 -21.15
N TYR A 573 -3.99 10.43 -19.95
CA TYR A 573 -4.01 11.36 -18.81
C TYR A 573 -2.76 12.25 -18.71
N GLN A 574 -1.75 12.08 -19.57
CA GLN A 574 -0.58 12.95 -19.58
C GLN A 574 -1.01 14.40 -19.84
N ASP A 575 -0.45 15.31 -19.07
CA ASP A 575 -0.67 16.77 -19.17
C ASP A 575 -2.15 17.23 -19.05
N LYS A 576 -3.04 16.38 -18.57
CA LYS A 576 -4.44 16.73 -18.32
C LYS A 576 -4.57 17.42 -16.96
N ASP A 577 -5.29 18.53 -16.95
CA ASP A 577 -5.73 19.16 -15.72
C ASP A 577 -6.86 18.37 -15.04
N ARG A 578 -7.32 18.83 -13.88
CA ARG A 578 -8.34 18.12 -13.10
C ARG A 578 -9.67 18.00 -13.86
N ALA A 579 -10.11 19.04 -14.54
CA ALA A 579 -11.38 19.06 -15.25
C ALA A 579 -11.34 18.13 -16.46
N GLN A 580 -10.28 18.21 -17.25
CA GLN A 580 -10.03 17.32 -18.39
C GLN A 580 -9.90 15.86 -17.94
N GLY A 581 -9.24 15.60 -16.78
CA GLY A 581 -9.14 14.26 -16.22
C GLY A 581 -10.49 13.69 -15.78
N GLU A 582 -11.38 14.49 -15.21
CA GLU A 582 -12.73 14.05 -14.86
C GLU A 582 -13.61 13.79 -16.11
N GLU A 583 -13.50 14.63 -17.15
CA GLU A 583 -14.21 14.41 -18.41
C GLU A 583 -13.74 13.11 -19.09
N LEU A 584 -12.44 12.87 -19.14
CA LEU A 584 -11.88 11.64 -19.66
C LEU A 584 -12.32 10.41 -18.83
N ALA A 585 -12.38 10.54 -17.51
CA ALA A 585 -12.87 9.49 -16.63
C ALA A 585 -14.33 9.11 -16.94
N GLU A 586 -15.19 10.09 -17.24
CA GLU A 586 -16.57 9.84 -17.67
C GLU A 586 -16.62 9.09 -19.01
N GLN A 587 -15.82 9.53 -20.01
CA GLN A 587 -15.78 8.92 -21.34
C GLN A 587 -15.29 7.48 -21.27
N ILE A 588 -14.17 7.24 -20.59
CA ILE A 588 -13.60 5.89 -20.44
C ILE A 588 -14.56 4.97 -19.67
N SER A 589 -15.15 5.46 -18.57
CA SER A 589 -16.08 4.65 -17.79
C SER A 589 -17.35 4.29 -18.58
N ALA A 590 -17.88 5.21 -19.38
CA ALA A 590 -19.01 4.93 -20.25
C ALA A 590 -18.65 3.94 -21.38
N GLN A 591 -17.45 4.05 -21.95
CA GLN A 591 -16.96 3.09 -22.95
C GLN A 591 -16.80 1.70 -22.33
N VAL A 592 -16.16 1.59 -21.17
CA VAL A 592 -16.03 0.31 -20.45
C VAL A 592 -17.40 -0.29 -20.17
N ALA A 593 -18.36 0.50 -19.69
CA ALA A 593 -19.73 0.04 -19.45
C ALA A 593 -20.35 -0.54 -20.74
N GLN A 594 -20.19 0.11 -21.89
CA GLN A 594 -20.69 -0.40 -23.16
C GLN A 594 -20.03 -1.72 -23.57
N GLU A 595 -18.73 -1.82 -23.40
CA GLU A 595 -17.95 -3.02 -23.76
C GLU A 595 -18.30 -4.22 -22.91
N ILE A 596 -18.54 -4.04 -21.59
CA ILE A 596 -18.84 -5.13 -20.68
C ILE A 596 -20.34 -5.47 -20.59
N ALA A 597 -21.24 -4.56 -21.00
CA ALA A 597 -22.69 -4.73 -20.88
C ALA A 597 -23.26 -6.07 -21.40
N PRO A 598 -22.74 -6.68 -22.49
CA PRO A 598 -23.22 -7.99 -22.97
C PRO A 598 -22.87 -9.16 -22.04
N TYR A 599 -21.88 -9.00 -21.15
CA TYR A 599 -21.29 -10.07 -20.37
C TYR A 599 -21.66 -10.00 -18.89
N VAL A 600 -22.46 -8.99 -18.48
CA VAL A 600 -22.77 -8.73 -17.07
C VAL A 600 -24.27 -8.59 -16.84
N ASP A 601 -24.71 -8.93 -15.63
CA ASP A 601 -26.09 -8.76 -15.14
C ASP A 601 -26.31 -7.40 -14.45
N GLY A 602 -25.30 -6.53 -14.46
CA GLY A 602 -25.33 -5.19 -13.90
C GLY A 602 -23.95 -4.57 -13.78
N PHE A 603 -23.92 -3.33 -13.31
CA PHE A 603 -22.67 -2.59 -13.14
C PHE A 603 -22.36 -2.35 -11.67
N TYR A 604 -21.08 -2.42 -11.35
CA TYR A 604 -20.52 -2.12 -10.04
C TYR A 604 -19.55 -0.94 -10.17
N LEU A 605 -20.03 0.26 -9.77
CA LEU A 605 -19.24 1.49 -9.83
C LEU A 605 -18.49 1.72 -8.53
N ILE A 606 -17.19 1.92 -8.60
CA ILE A 606 -16.35 2.19 -7.42
C ILE A 606 -16.05 3.68 -7.35
N THR A 607 -16.40 4.34 -6.23
CA THR A 607 -16.26 5.79 -6.06
C THR A 607 -14.81 6.16 -5.72
N PRO A 608 -14.05 6.82 -6.62
CA PRO A 608 -12.68 7.19 -6.34
C PRO A 608 -12.61 8.45 -5.47
N PHE A 609 -11.83 8.44 -4.38
CA PHE A 609 -11.50 9.64 -3.58
C PHE A 609 -12.68 10.51 -3.19
N LYS A 610 -13.79 9.91 -2.78
CA LYS A 610 -15.04 10.63 -2.41
C LYS A 610 -15.69 11.47 -3.55
N ARG A 611 -15.43 11.13 -4.83
CA ARG A 611 -15.95 11.88 -5.99
C ARG A 611 -17.37 11.46 -6.36
N VAL A 612 -18.32 11.67 -5.47
CA VAL A 612 -19.75 11.32 -5.68
C VAL A 612 -20.30 11.94 -6.96
N GLU A 613 -20.04 13.22 -7.20
CA GLU A 613 -20.55 13.94 -8.38
C GLU A 613 -20.04 13.35 -9.70
N LEU A 614 -18.81 12.86 -9.75
CA LEU A 614 -18.27 12.16 -10.92
C LEU A 614 -19.07 10.89 -11.21
N ILE A 615 -19.31 10.08 -10.19
CA ILE A 615 -20.10 8.84 -10.33
C ILE A 615 -21.53 9.15 -10.80
N LEU A 616 -22.16 10.21 -10.27
CA LEU A 616 -23.50 10.63 -10.72
C LEU A 616 -23.52 11.00 -12.22
N ARG A 617 -22.49 11.65 -12.74
CA ARG A 617 -22.37 11.96 -14.17
C ARG A 617 -22.20 10.69 -15.00
N ILE A 618 -21.38 9.74 -14.53
CA ILE A 618 -21.21 8.43 -15.19
C ILE A 618 -22.52 7.65 -15.21
N ILE A 619 -23.22 7.57 -14.08
CA ILE A 619 -24.54 6.91 -13.98
C ILE A 619 -25.50 7.47 -15.05
N LYS A 620 -25.54 8.79 -15.22
CA LYS A 620 -26.39 9.43 -16.23
C LYS A 620 -26.04 8.97 -17.65
N GLN A 621 -24.78 8.76 -17.98
CA GLN A 621 -24.34 8.32 -19.30
C GLN A 621 -24.64 6.84 -19.57
N ILE A 622 -24.51 5.98 -18.56
CA ILE A 622 -24.69 4.53 -18.73
C ILE A 622 -26.13 4.06 -18.51
N ARG A 623 -27.06 4.96 -18.12
CA ARG A 623 -28.43 4.57 -17.75
C ARG A 623 -29.17 3.80 -18.85
N GLY A 624 -29.01 4.18 -20.09
CA GLY A 624 -29.57 3.47 -21.23
C GLY A 624 -29.08 2.03 -21.45
N LEU A 625 -28.02 1.62 -20.76
CA LEU A 625 -27.50 0.25 -20.78
C LEU A 625 -28.18 -0.64 -19.72
N LEU A 626 -28.82 -0.04 -18.71
CA LEU A 626 -29.54 -0.76 -17.66
C LEU A 626 -30.94 -1.17 -18.14
N ASP A 627 -31.53 -0.42 -19.09
CA ASP A 627 -32.85 -0.65 -19.62
C ASP A 627 -32.89 -1.68 -20.77
N ARG A 628 -31.71 -2.24 -21.12
CA ARG A 628 -31.52 -3.25 -22.17
C ARG A 628 -31.22 -4.61 -21.55
#